data_ff912f242b4c49199dc862da1200358f
#
_entry.id   ff912f242b4c49199dc862da1200358f
#
_cell.length_a   1.000
_cell.length_b   1.000
_cell.length_c   1.000
_cell.angle_alpha   90.00
_cell.angle_beta   90.00
_cell.angle_gamma   90.00
#
_symmetry.space_group_name_H-M   'P 1'
#
loop_
_entity.id
_entity.type
_entity.pdbx_description
1 polymer ?
#
loop_
_entity_poly.entity_id
_entity_poly.type
_entity_poly.pdbx_seq_one_letter_code
_entity_poly.pdbx_strand_id
1 'polypeptide(L)'
;GDGSANQGTVFEAMNMAVVLKVPAIFVFENNGYSEHTGADYAVGSKDVAGRARGFGMPAEKCDGAGFFAVYAATGRAVERARRGEGPSTIEPMITRYYGHFEGDPQ
;
A
#
# COMPACT_ATOMS: atom_id res chain seq x y z
N GLY A 1 4.26 -0.51 -4.70
CA GLY A 1 5.05 0.72 -4.60
C GLY A 1 4.20 1.98 -4.69
N ASP A 2 4.71 3.09 -4.17
CA ASP A 2 4.01 4.38 -4.17
C ASP A 2 3.75 4.90 -5.59
N GLY A 3 4.67 4.67 -6.53
CA GLY A 3 4.47 5.07 -7.92
C GLY A 3 3.38 4.26 -8.63
N SER A 4 3.38 2.96 -8.49
CA SER A 4 2.36 2.09 -9.07
C SER A 4 0.98 2.32 -8.48
N ALA A 5 0.89 2.86 -7.28
CA ALA A 5 -0.36 3.22 -6.63
C ALA A 5 -1.14 4.31 -7.38
N ASN A 6 -0.50 5.00 -8.33
CA ASN A 6 -1.14 6.02 -9.16
C ASN A 6 -1.81 5.47 -10.42
N GLN A 7 -1.67 4.18 -10.72
CA GLN A 7 -2.31 3.58 -11.88
C GLN A 7 -3.82 3.44 -11.69
N GLY A 8 -4.58 3.78 -12.73
CA GLY A 8 -6.05 3.70 -12.68
C GLY A 8 -6.58 2.29 -12.41
N THR A 9 -5.89 1.26 -12.90
CA THR A 9 -6.25 -0.14 -12.66
C THR A 9 -6.20 -0.52 -11.18
N VAL A 10 -5.35 0.13 -10.39
CA VAL A 10 -5.29 -0.07 -8.94
C VAL A 10 -6.59 0.41 -8.29
N PHE A 11 -7.07 1.57 -8.68
CA PHE A 11 -8.33 2.13 -8.14
C PHE A 11 -9.53 1.27 -8.52
N GLU A 12 -9.58 0.80 -9.76
CA GLU A 12 -10.63 -0.11 -10.21
C GLU A 12 -10.62 -1.42 -9.41
N ALA A 13 -9.44 -1.99 -9.20
CA ALA A 13 -9.29 -3.22 -8.43
C ALA A 13 -9.73 -3.05 -6.98
N MET A 14 -9.36 -1.93 -6.34
CA MET A 14 -9.76 -1.65 -4.97
C MET A 14 -11.28 -1.51 -4.84
N ASN A 15 -11.89 -0.76 -5.74
CA ASN A 15 -13.34 -0.59 -5.72
C ASN A 15 -14.07 -1.93 -5.91
N MET A 16 -13.64 -2.72 -6.88
CA MET A 16 -14.22 -4.03 -7.14
C MET A 16 -14.06 -4.97 -5.93
N ALA A 17 -12.89 -4.96 -5.31
CA ALA A 17 -12.63 -5.79 -4.12
C ALA A 17 -13.56 -5.44 -2.97
N VAL A 18 -13.84 -4.16 -2.76
CA VAL A 18 -14.77 -3.71 -1.73
C VAL A 18 -16.20 -4.13 -2.06
N VAL A 19 -16.65 -3.89 -3.30
CA VAL A 19 -18.01 -4.24 -3.76
C VAL A 19 -18.27 -5.74 -3.60
N LEU A 20 -17.32 -6.57 -3.99
CA LEU A 20 -17.44 -8.02 -3.95
C LEU A 20 -17.04 -8.65 -2.61
N LYS A 21 -16.54 -7.84 -1.68
CA LYS A 21 -16.00 -8.31 -0.38
C LYS A 21 -14.97 -9.42 -0.54
N VAL A 22 -14.04 -9.25 -1.47
CA VAL A 22 -12.99 -10.25 -1.71
C VAL A 22 -12.02 -10.28 -0.54
N PRO A 23 -11.51 -11.45 -0.15
CA PRO A 23 -10.51 -11.57 0.91
C PRO A 23 -9.11 -11.19 0.40
N ALA A 24 -8.96 -9.95 -0.04
CA ALA A 24 -7.72 -9.45 -0.62
C ALA A 24 -7.02 -8.48 0.34
N ILE A 25 -5.70 -8.49 0.30
CA ILE A 25 -4.87 -7.55 1.04
C ILE A 25 -4.00 -6.80 0.03
N PHE A 26 -4.19 -5.49 -0.05
CA PHE A 26 -3.38 -4.62 -0.88
C PHE A 26 -2.19 -4.11 -0.05
N VAL A 27 -0.98 -4.36 -0.52
CA VAL A 27 0.23 -3.93 0.17
C VAL A 27 0.93 -2.90 -0.71
N PHE A 28 1.07 -1.68 -0.21
CA PHE A 28 1.78 -0.60 -0.89
C PHE A 28 3.08 -0.31 -0.14
N GLU A 29 4.16 -0.92 -0.56
CA GLU A 29 5.48 -0.62 -0.02
C GLU A 29 5.90 0.78 -0.46
N ASN A 30 5.66 1.76 0.40
CA ASN A 30 5.99 3.15 0.12
C ASN A 30 7.43 3.41 0.51
N ASN A 31 8.32 3.37 -0.49
CA ASN A 31 9.74 3.63 -0.31
C ASN A 31 10.13 5.08 -0.63
N GLY A 32 9.14 5.93 -0.90
CA GLY A 32 9.34 7.35 -1.18
C GLY A 32 9.68 7.69 -2.63
N TYR A 33 9.91 6.70 -3.48
CA TYR A 33 10.33 6.93 -4.87
C TYR A 33 9.72 5.91 -5.84
N SER A 34 9.40 6.41 -7.03
CA SER A 34 9.16 5.59 -8.23
C SER A 34 10.28 5.89 -9.20
N GLU A 35 11.25 4.99 -9.32
CA GLU A 35 12.53 5.25 -9.99
C GLU A 35 13.20 6.49 -9.41
N HIS A 36 13.14 7.61 -10.12
CA HIS A 36 13.71 8.89 -9.69
C HIS A 36 12.65 9.90 -9.25
N THR A 37 11.36 9.55 -9.34
CA THR A 37 10.26 10.44 -8.96
C THR A 37 9.89 10.28 -7.50
N GLY A 38 10.04 11.35 -6.72
CA GLY A 38 9.68 11.33 -5.30
C GLY A 38 8.17 11.20 -5.08
N ALA A 39 7.79 10.43 -4.06
CA ALA A 39 6.38 10.25 -3.69
C ALA A 39 5.72 11.56 -3.25
N ASP A 40 6.47 12.46 -2.63
CA ASP A 40 5.97 13.78 -2.25
C ASP A 40 5.51 14.62 -3.45
N TYR A 41 6.09 14.38 -4.61
CA TYR A 41 5.67 15.03 -5.85
C TYR A 41 4.52 14.26 -6.52
N ALA A 42 4.64 12.94 -6.60
CA ALA A 42 3.75 12.11 -7.42
C ALA A 42 2.43 11.75 -6.75
N VAL A 43 2.39 11.70 -5.41
CA VAL A 43 1.19 11.35 -4.64
C VAL A 43 0.57 12.63 -4.09
N GLY A 44 -0.44 13.14 -4.79
CA GLY A 44 -1.05 14.44 -4.45
C GLY A 44 -1.61 14.52 -3.04
N SER A 45 -2.23 13.46 -2.54
CA SER A 45 -2.74 13.40 -1.16
C SER A 45 -1.64 13.12 -0.13
N LYS A 46 -0.47 12.66 -0.58
CA LYS A 46 0.63 12.17 0.28
C LYS A 46 0.19 11.05 1.23
N ASP A 47 -0.89 10.34 0.89
CA ASP A 47 -1.52 9.35 1.75
C ASP A 47 -2.14 8.23 0.90
N VAL A 48 -1.34 7.19 0.61
CA VAL A 48 -1.83 6.05 -0.17
C VAL A 48 -2.89 5.26 0.61
N ALA A 49 -2.70 5.07 1.91
CA ALA A 49 -3.70 4.42 2.76
C ALA A 49 -5.02 5.19 2.76
N GLY A 50 -4.97 6.52 2.74
CA GLY A 50 -6.16 7.36 2.66
C GLY A 50 -6.97 7.16 1.39
N ARG A 51 -6.29 6.88 0.25
CA ARG A 51 -6.99 6.53 -1.00
C ARG A 51 -7.81 5.24 -0.84
N ALA A 52 -7.22 4.24 -0.21
CA ALA A 52 -7.90 2.97 0.04
C ALA A 52 -9.12 3.15 0.94
N ARG A 53 -9.01 3.97 1.98
CA ARG A 53 -10.15 4.33 2.83
C ARG A 53 -11.26 4.99 2.05
N GLY A 54 -10.92 5.78 1.04
CA GLY A 54 -11.89 6.42 0.14
C GLY A 54 -12.77 5.43 -0.62
N PHE A 55 -12.30 4.21 -0.84
CA PHE A 55 -13.09 3.13 -1.44
C PHE A 55 -13.91 2.34 -0.42
N GLY A 56 -13.75 2.63 0.86
CA GLY A 56 -14.52 1.97 1.92
C GLY A 56 -13.85 0.79 2.58
N MET A 57 -12.57 0.52 2.32
CA MET A 57 -11.84 -0.52 3.01
C MET A 57 -10.98 0.05 4.14
N PRO A 58 -10.72 -0.72 5.20
CA PRO A 58 -9.73 -0.34 6.22
C PRO A 58 -8.34 -0.28 5.62
N ALA A 59 -7.56 0.70 6.07
CA ALA A 59 -6.19 0.85 5.65
C ALA A 59 -5.33 1.34 6.82
N GLU A 60 -4.11 0.82 6.92
CA GLU A 60 -3.15 1.18 7.96
C GLU A 60 -1.81 1.51 7.33
N LYS A 61 -1.16 2.53 7.88
CA LYS A 61 0.27 2.75 7.69
C LYS A 61 1.02 2.05 8.82
N CYS A 62 2.19 1.52 8.52
CA CYS A 62 3.05 0.94 9.55
C CYS A 62 4.52 1.18 9.22
N ASP A 63 5.39 1.01 10.22
CA ASP A 63 6.82 1.04 10.02
C ASP A 63 7.24 -0.22 9.25
N GLY A 64 7.60 -0.05 7.99
CA GLY A 64 7.99 -1.16 7.12
C GLY A 64 9.34 -1.80 7.49
N ALA A 65 10.17 -1.13 8.29
CA ALA A 65 11.41 -1.68 8.81
C ALA A 65 11.19 -2.47 10.12
N GLY A 66 10.02 -2.36 10.74
CA GLY A 66 9.66 -3.06 11.96
C GLY A 66 8.94 -4.37 11.68
N PHE A 67 9.60 -5.50 11.90
CA PHE A 67 8.98 -6.82 11.68
C PHE A 67 7.65 -6.96 12.41
N PHE A 68 7.61 -6.64 13.70
CA PHE A 68 6.39 -6.82 14.50
C PHE A 68 5.29 -5.85 14.11
N ALA A 69 5.64 -4.63 13.67
CA ALA A 69 4.64 -3.67 13.19
C ALA A 69 3.94 -4.18 11.92
N VAL A 70 4.72 -4.70 10.96
CA VAL A 70 4.18 -5.28 9.73
C VAL A 70 3.38 -6.56 10.03
N TYR A 71 3.90 -7.40 10.91
CA TYR A 71 3.22 -8.63 11.32
C TYR A 71 1.85 -8.33 11.93
N ALA A 72 1.78 -7.36 12.85
CA ALA A 72 0.53 -7.00 13.51
C ALA A 72 -0.49 -6.40 12.52
N ALA A 73 -0.07 -5.48 11.66
CA ALA A 73 -0.95 -4.89 10.65
C ALA A 73 -1.47 -5.94 9.67
N THR A 74 -0.59 -6.84 9.22
CA THR A 74 -0.97 -7.95 8.33
C THR A 74 -1.93 -8.90 9.03
N GLY A 75 -1.70 -9.21 10.30
CA GLY A 75 -2.58 -10.07 11.09
C GLY A 75 -4.01 -9.54 11.15
N ARG A 76 -4.18 -8.23 11.38
CA ARG A 76 -5.50 -7.59 11.38
C ARG A 76 -6.19 -7.73 10.02
N ALA A 77 -5.46 -7.51 8.93
CA ALA A 77 -5.99 -7.63 7.57
C ALA A 77 -6.39 -9.07 7.23
N VAL A 78 -5.55 -10.04 7.62
CA VAL A 78 -5.82 -11.48 7.41
C VAL A 78 -7.06 -11.93 8.19
N GLU A 79 -7.21 -11.49 9.44
CA GLU A 79 -8.39 -11.82 10.25
C GLU A 79 -9.67 -11.30 9.61
N ARG A 80 -9.65 -10.07 9.11
CA ARG A 80 -10.79 -9.48 8.40
C ARG A 80 -11.17 -10.30 7.17
N ALA A 81 -10.17 -10.65 6.37
CA ALA A 81 -10.38 -11.45 5.17
C ALA A 81 -11.00 -12.82 5.52
N ARG A 82 -10.49 -13.47 6.55
CA ARG A 82 -11.00 -14.80 7.00
C ARG A 82 -12.40 -14.74 7.57
N ARG A 83 -12.80 -13.60 8.15
CA ARG A 83 -14.17 -13.39 8.64
C ARG A 83 -15.17 -13.03 7.54
N GLY A 84 -14.72 -12.89 6.29
CA GLY A 84 -15.56 -12.46 5.19
C GLY A 84 -15.94 -10.97 5.23
N GLU A 85 -15.14 -10.16 5.91
CA GLU A 85 -15.38 -8.72 6.05
C GLU A 85 -14.81 -7.89 4.89
N GLY A 86 -14.17 -8.53 3.91
CA GLY A 86 -13.68 -7.89 2.70
C GLY A 86 -12.20 -7.53 2.75
N PRO A 87 -11.74 -6.67 1.81
CA PRO A 87 -10.35 -6.35 1.64
C PRO A 87 -9.84 -5.35 2.68
N SER A 88 -8.52 -5.28 2.79
CA SER A 88 -7.80 -4.27 3.57
C SER A 88 -6.57 -3.82 2.82
N THR A 89 -6.06 -2.66 3.17
CA THR A 89 -4.80 -2.12 2.63
C THR A 89 -3.80 -1.88 3.75
N ILE A 90 -2.55 -2.19 3.47
CA ILE A 90 -1.42 -1.89 4.36
C ILE A 90 -0.42 -1.05 3.56
N GLU A 91 0.03 0.02 4.15
CA GLU A 91 1.07 0.88 3.59
C GLU A 91 2.30 0.86 4.49
N PRO A 92 3.24 -0.11 4.29
CA PRO A 92 4.50 -0.08 4.98
C PRO A 92 5.35 1.09 4.48
N MET A 93 5.82 1.92 5.42
CA MET A 93 6.72 3.04 5.13
C MET A 93 8.14 2.53 5.23
N ILE A 94 8.86 2.53 4.13
CA ILE A 94 10.23 2.00 4.04
C ILE A 94 11.16 2.99 3.38
N THR A 95 12.45 2.73 3.49
CA THR A 95 13.49 3.52 2.82
C THR A 95 14.21 2.63 1.81
N ARG A 96 14.35 3.14 0.61
CA ARG A 96 15.15 2.49 -0.42
C ARG A 96 16.62 2.76 -0.16
N TYR A 97 17.42 1.70 0.04
CA TYR A 97 18.85 1.84 0.34
C TYR A 97 19.71 2.01 -0.90
N TYR A 98 19.29 1.49 -2.03
CA TYR A 98 20.05 1.47 -3.29
C TYR A 98 19.26 2.15 -4.39
N GLY A 99 19.90 2.32 -5.58
CA GLY A 99 19.22 2.80 -6.77
C GLY A 99 18.11 1.87 -7.24
N HIS A 100 17.39 2.29 -8.27
CA HIS A 100 16.24 1.55 -8.79
C HIS A 100 16.66 0.24 -9.47
N PHE A 101 17.79 0.26 -10.14
CA PHE A 101 18.34 -0.90 -10.84
C PHE A 101 19.84 -1.01 -10.63
N GLU A 102 20.41 -2.15 -10.97
CA GLU A 102 21.85 -2.34 -10.90
C GLU A 102 22.57 -1.35 -11.81
N GLY A 103 23.50 -0.58 -11.27
CA GLY A 103 24.18 0.49 -11.99
C GLY A 103 23.54 1.88 -11.89
N ASP A 104 22.39 2.00 -11.25
CA ASP A 104 21.79 3.29 -10.98
C ASP A 104 22.61 4.05 -9.92
N PRO A 105 22.97 5.33 -10.15
CA PRO A 105 23.68 6.13 -9.13
C PRO A 105 22.89 6.23 -7.83
N GLN A 106 23.61 6.14 -6.73
CA GLN A 106 23.01 6.23 -5.38
C GLN A 106 23.16 7.63 -4.81
#